data_8b7e541639689256cc38f2fb06c4977e
#
_entry.id   8b7e541639689256cc38f2fb06c4977e
#
_cell.length_a   1.000
_cell.length_b   1.000
_cell.length_c   1.000
_cell.angle_alpha   90.00
_cell.angle_beta   90.00
_cell.angle_gamma   90.00
#
_symmetry.space_group_name_H-M   'P 1'
#
loop_
_entity.id
_entity.type
_entity.pdbx_description
1 polymer ?
#
loop_
_entity_poly.entity_id
_entity_poly.type
_entity_poly.pdbx_seq_one_letter_code
_entity_poly.pdbx_strand_id
1 'polypeptide(L)'
;MNKITSEQIKNLFTLPLNELIFKAREIHKKNFEDGDVQLASLISIKTGSCPEDCKYCPQSAHYNVNLKKENLIDVSEVKEAAKLAKKNGANRFCMGAAWKKLRDGKDIDAVIEMIKEVKSLDLEACVTFGSITKDQAERLKDAGLDAYNHNIDTSPDYYKKIITTRTFDERLETIQNARRAGISVCSGGIIGMGESWNDRAEMLRVLANLEPQPESVPINALVPVEGTPLQNQKIVEPEEMIIMIATARIIMPKSRIRLSAGRKYLSNETQMLCLLSGANSIFYGDSLLTTKNNDMQRDKELIKQFKQINKSNSKELINKYLIIFTDKIASTVNY
;
A
#
# COMPACT_ATOMS: atom_id res chain seq x y z
N MET A 1 -22.50 4.89 -10.52
CA MET A 1 -22.65 5.34 -9.10
C MET A 1 -22.42 6.83 -9.05
N ASN A 2 -23.11 7.58 -8.14
CA ASN A 2 -22.78 8.99 -7.94
C ASN A 2 -21.35 9.11 -7.43
N LYS A 3 -20.58 10.04 -8.00
CA LYS A 3 -19.20 10.31 -7.55
C LYS A 3 -19.23 10.81 -6.10
N ILE A 4 -18.33 10.28 -5.27
CA ILE A 4 -18.19 10.72 -3.90
C ILE A 4 -17.50 12.09 -3.85
N THR A 5 -17.95 12.96 -2.93
CA THR A 5 -17.38 14.30 -2.74
C THR A 5 -16.39 14.31 -1.58
N SER A 6 -15.48 15.29 -1.58
CA SER A 6 -14.55 15.48 -0.44
C SER A 6 -15.26 15.77 0.86
N GLU A 7 -16.39 16.47 0.80
CA GLU A 7 -17.19 16.77 1.98
C GLU A 7 -17.77 15.51 2.62
N GLN A 8 -18.27 14.58 1.81
CA GLN A 8 -18.72 13.28 2.31
C GLN A 8 -17.60 12.48 2.99
N ILE A 9 -16.37 12.59 2.48
CA ILE A 9 -15.21 11.93 3.07
C ILE A 9 -14.81 12.62 4.39
N LYS A 10 -14.78 13.96 4.41
CA LYS A 10 -14.49 14.73 5.65
C LYS A 10 -15.48 14.42 6.75
N ASN A 11 -16.76 14.27 6.41
CA ASN A 11 -17.79 13.87 7.39
C ASN A 11 -17.53 12.46 7.96
N LEU A 12 -16.89 11.56 7.22
CA LEU A 12 -16.45 10.28 7.78
C LEU A 12 -15.29 10.46 8.77
N PHE A 13 -14.35 11.35 8.48
CA PHE A 13 -13.21 11.62 9.38
C PHE A 13 -13.62 12.19 10.74
N THR A 14 -14.78 12.87 10.82
CA THR A 14 -15.30 13.49 12.05
C THR A 14 -16.21 12.56 12.87
N LEU A 15 -16.49 11.35 12.39
CA LEU A 15 -17.25 10.39 13.17
C LEU A 15 -16.46 9.95 14.42
N PRO A 16 -17.14 9.67 15.54
CA PRO A 16 -16.53 8.96 16.65
C PRO A 16 -15.81 7.69 16.16
N LEU A 17 -14.59 7.45 16.61
CA LEU A 17 -13.73 6.38 16.07
C LEU A 17 -14.39 5.00 16.09
N ASN A 18 -15.12 4.67 17.16
CA ASN A 18 -15.85 3.43 17.28
C ASN A 18 -16.96 3.30 16.21
N GLU A 19 -17.72 4.36 15.94
CA GLU A 19 -18.77 4.37 14.92
C GLU A 19 -18.17 4.18 13.52
N LEU A 20 -17.06 4.86 13.23
CA LEU A 20 -16.35 4.74 11.96
C LEU A 20 -15.87 3.29 11.74
N ILE A 21 -15.26 2.67 12.77
CA ILE A 21 -14.79 1.28 12.73
C ILE A 21 -15.95 0.32 12.51
N PHE A 22 -17.05 0.45 13.24
CA PHE A 22 -18.22 -0.43 13.08
C PHE A 22 -18.81 -0.34 11.69
N LYS A 23 -18.97 0.87 11.16
CA LYS A 23 -19.48 1.11 9.80
C LYS A 23 -18.57 0.49 8.73
N ALA A 24 -17.26 0.66 8.86
CA ALA A 24 -16.28 0.06 7.96
C ALA A 24 -16.32 -1.48 8.04
N ARG A 25 -16.43 -2.03 9.25
CA ARG A 25 -16.52 -3.47 9.50
C ARG A 25 -17.74 -4.11 8.85
N GLU A 26 -18.91 -3.48 8.95
CA GLU A 26 -20.13 -3.97 8.30
C GLU A 26 -19.99 -4.02 6.77
N ILE A 27 -19.39 -2.99 6.19
CA ILE A 27 -19.10 -2.96 4.75
C ILE A 27 -18.09 -4.04 4.36
N HIS A 28 -17.05 -4.23 5.16
CA HIS A 28 -16.06 -5.28 4.94
C HIS A 28 -16.71 -6.66 4.90
N LYS A 29 -17.51 -7.01 5.90
CA LYS A 29 -18.20 -8.31 5.98
C LYS A 29 -19.16 -8.60 4.83
N LYS A 30 -19.73 -7.57 4.21
CA LYS A 30 -20.61 -7.72 3.04
C LYS A 30 -19.85 -8.06 1.76
N ASN A 31 -18.53 -7.78 1.69
CA ASN A 31 -17.75 -7.85 0.47
C ASN A 31 -16.61 -8.89 0.54
N PHE A 32 -16.20 -9.33 1.72
CA PHE A 32 -15.09 -10.26 1.92
C PHE A 32 -15.42 -11.29 2.97
N GLU A 33 -14.85 -12.48 2.81
CA GLU A 33 -14.95 -13.55 3.81
C GLU A 33 -14.28 -13.15 5.13
N ASP A 34 -14.81 -13.64 6.23
CA ASP A 34 -14.26 -13.38 7.56
C ASP A 34 -12.84 -13.97 7.69
N GLY A 35 -11.88 -13.06 7.97
CA GLY A 35 -10.47 -13.44 8.14
C GLY A 35 -9.68 -13.56 6.83
N ASP A 36 -10.26 -13.17 5.67
CA ASP A 36 -9.51 -13.06 4.41
C ASP A 36 -8.51 -11.90 4.49
N VAL A 37 -7.23 -12.23 4.61
CA VAL A 37 -6.11 -11.29 4.57
C VAL A 37 -5.12 -11.73 3.52
N GLN A 38 -4.95 -10.90 2.47
CA GLN A 38 -3.95 -11.13 1.44
C GLN A 38 -2.54 -10.85 1.97
N LEU A 39 -1.65 -11.82 1.81
CA LEU A 39 -0.24 -11.72 2.16
C LEU A 39 0.59 -11.44 0.91
N ALA A 40 1.12 -10.22 0.80
CA ALA A 40 1.92 -9.80 -0.33
C ALA A 40 3.41 -9.71 0.06
N SER A 41 4.26 -10.53 -0.55
CA SER A 41 5.71 -10.39 -0.42
C SER A 41 6.24 -9.38 -1.44
N LEU A 42 7.35 -8.70 -1.11
CA LEU A 42 7.88 -7.61 -1.91
C LEU A 42 9.39 -7.75 -2.06
N ILE A 43 9.90 -7.60 -3.29
CA ILE A 43 11.33 -7.53 -3.60
C ILE A 43 11.68 -6.27 -4.40
N SER A 44 12.85 -5.68 -4.12
CA SER A 44 13.44 -4.67 -4.99
C SER A 44 14.29 -5.38 -6.05
N ILE A 45 13.87 -5.30 -7.32
CA ILE A 45 14.62 -5.90 -8.42
C ILE A 45 15.68 -4.96 -9.01
N LYS A 46 15.58 -3.67 -8.71
CA LYS A 46 16.59 -2.66 -9.02
C LYS A 46 16.49 -1.55 -7.98
N THR A 47 17.59 -1.28 -7.25
CA THR A 47 17.60 -0.39 -6.09
C THR A 47 18.41 0.87 -6.36
N GLY A 48 17.85 2.03 -6.00
CA GLY A 48 18.53 3.32 -6.03
C GLY A 48 18.70 3.92 -7.43
N SER A 49 19.27 5.12 -7.47
CA SER A 49 19.50 5.90 -8.70
C SER A 49 18.23 6.17 -9.53
N CYS A 50 17.07 6.31 -8.88
CA CYS A 50 15.84 6.71 -9.53
C CYS A 50 15.93 8.20 -9.91
N PRO A 51 15.61 8.59 -11.16
CA PRO A 51 15.68 9.99 -11.58
C PRO A 51 14.49 10.84 -11.11
N GLU A 52 13.56 10.27 -10.32
CA GLU A 52 12.47 11.00 -9.68
C GLU A 52 12.92 11.68 -8.39
N ASP A 53 12.35 12.85 -8.08
CA ASP A 53 12.65 13.66 -6.89
C ASP A 53 11.64 13.49 -5.76
N CYS A 54 10.94 12.36 -5.68
CA CYS A 54 9.96 12.10 -4.62
C CYS A 54 10.58 12.31 -3.24
N LYS A 55 10.15 13.35 -2.51
CA LYS A 55 10.77 13.81 -1.25
C LYS A 55 10.81 12.77 -0.12
N TYR A 56 9.97 11.77 -0.18
CA TYR A 56 9.91 10.67 0.78
C TYR A 56 10.82 9.48 0.41
N CYS A 57 11.33 9.43 -0.85
CA CYS A 57 11.88 8.21 -1.40
C CYS A 57 13.40 8.14 -1.27
N PRO A 58 13.94 7.17 -0.52
CA PRO A 58 15.39 7.00 -0.39
C PRO A 58 16.07 6.47 -1.67
N GLN A 59 15.31 6.03 -2.66
CA GLN A 59 15.85 5.54 -3.93
C GLN A 59 16.12 6.66 -4.95
N SER A 60 15.71 7.89 -4.65
CA SER A 60 15.93 9.06 -5.51
C SER A 60 17.42 9.35 -5.72
N ALA A 61 17.80 9.67 -6.95
CA ALA A 61 19.16 10.14 -7.25
C ALA A 61 19.40 11.59 -6.81
N HIS A 62 18.34 12.32 -6.44
CA HIS A 62 18.41 13.71 -6.01
C HIS A 62 18.86 13.88 -4.55
N TYR A 63 18.86 12.78 -3.75
CA TYR A 63 19.13 12.84 -2.32
C TYR A 63 20.33 12.00 -1.94
N ASN A 64 21.07 12.47 -0.93
CA ASN A 64 22.23 11.75 -0.38
C ASN A 64 21.81 10.83 0.75
N VAL A 65 21.29 9.66 0.40
CA VAL A 65 20.86 8.63 1.34
C VAL A 65 21.88 7.50 1.34
N ASN A 66 22.17 6.97 2.52
CA ASN A 66 23.02 5.76 2.66
C ASN A 66 22.26 4.50 2.21
N LEU A 67 22.03 4.38 0.92
CA LEU A 67 21.34 3.24 0.31
C LEU A 67 22.27 2.56 -0.69
N LYS A 68 22.51 1.26 -0.52
CA LYS A 68 23.26 0.46 -1.50
C LYS A 68 22.52 0.46 -2.83
N LYS A 69 23.18 0.93 -3.87
CA LYS A 69 22.65 0.92 -5.23
C LYS A 69 22.89 -0.45 -5.85
N GLU A 70 21.86 -1.01 -6.46
CA GLU A 70 21.92 -2.32 -7.11
C GLU A 70 21.32 -2.24 -8.50
N ASN A 71 21.97 -2.89 -9.45
CA ASN A 71 21.47 -3.05 -10.81
C ASN A 71 20.25 -3.97 -10.83
N LEU A 72 19.65 -4.13 -12.00
CA LEU A 72 18.60 -5.13 -12.20
C LEU A 72 19.16 -6.52 -11.86
N ILE A 73 18.49 -7.20 -10.93
CA ILE A 73 18.87 -8.56 -10.50
C ILE A 73 18.51 -9.59 -11.57
N ASP A 74 19.07 -10.79 -11.44
CA ASP A 74 18.78 -11.86 -12.38
C ASP A 74 17.40 -12.49 -12.16
N VAL A 75 16.81 -13.05 -13.23
CA VAL A 75 15.53 -13.76 -13.19
C VAL A 75 15.56 -14.91 -12.18
N SER A 76 16.68 -15.60 -12.06
CA SER A 76 16.87 -16.69 -11.11
C SER A 76 16.75 -16.24 -9.65
N GLU A 77 17.24 -15.05 -9.31
CA GLU A 77 17.10 -14.47 -7.96
C GLU A 77 15.63 -14.17 -7.62
N VAL A 78 14.89 -13.63 -8.58
CA VAL A 78 13.44 -13.39 -8.43
C VAL A 78 12.70 -14.72 -8.23
N LYS A 79 13.03 -15.76 -8.99
CA LYS A 79 12.44 -17.09 -8.85
C LYS A 79 12.65 -17.67 -7.46
N GLU A 80 13.87 -17.62 -6.95
CA GLU A 80 14.18 -18.15 -5.61
C GLU A 80 13.48 -17.34 -4.51
N ALA A 81 13.44 -16.01 -4.62
CA ALA A 81 12.69 -15.16 -3.69
C ALA A 81 11.18 -15.46 -3.72
N ALA A 82 10.60 -15.66 -4.91
CA ALA A 82 9.19 -16.01 -5.06
C ALA A 82 8.86 -17.39 -4.48
N LYS A 83 9.73 -18.40 -4.68
CA LYS A 83 9.60 -19.73 -4.04
C LYS A 83 9.57 -19.61 -2.51
N LEU A 84 10.49 -18.83 -1.95
CA LEU A 84 10.56 -18.59 -0.51
C LEU A 84 9.30 -17.88 0.00
N ALA A 85 8.83 -16.86 -0.72
CA ALA A 85 7.59 -16.16 -0.40
C ALA A 85 6.39 -17.12 -0.40
N LYS A 86 6.23 -17.96 -1.42
CA LYS A 86 5.18 -18.99 -1.49
C LYS A 86 5.26 -19.97 -0.32
N LYS A 87 6.46 -20.50 -0.04
CA LYS A 87 6.70 -21.40 1.10
C LYS A 87 6.28 -20.78 2.44
N ASN A 88 6.48 -19.47 2.58
CA ASN A 88 6.10 -18.72 3.78
C ASN A 88 4.61 -18.38 3.83
N GLY A 89 3.83 -18.65 2.77
CA GLY A 89 2.38 -18.45 2.72
C GLY A 89 1.93 -17.16 2.03
N ALA A 90 2.83 -16.44 1.34
CA ALA A 90 2.41 -15.33 0.48
C ALA A 90 1.56 -15.85 -0.68
N ASN A 91 0.53 -15.09 -1.04
CA ASN A 91 -0.31 -15.35 -2.21
C ASN A 91 -0.13 -14.31 -3.32
N ARG A 92 0.56 -13.21 -3.04
CA ARG A 92 0.98 -12.21 -4.01
C ARG A 92 2.48 -11.94 -3.87
N PHE A 93 3.17 -11.81 -5.01
CA PHE A 93 4.57 -11.44 -5.08
C PHE A 93 4.71 -10.13 -5.85
N CYS A 94 5.25 -9.11 -5.19
CA CYS A 94 5.42 -7.78 -5.72
C CYS A 94 6.88 -7.53 -6.08
N MET A 95 7.15 -6.99 -7.27
CA MET A 95 8.48 -6.61 -7.74
C MET A 95 8.52 -5.11 -7.96
N GLY A 96 9.44 -4.42 -7.29
CA GLY A 96 9.64 -2.97 -7.43
C GLY A 96 10.99 -2.65 -8.06
N ALA A 97 11.04 -1.66 -8.95
CA ALA A 97 12.27 -1.13 -9.50
C ALA A 97 12.34 0.40 -9.38
N ALA A 98 13.51 0.91 -9.04
CA ALA A 98 13.79 2.34 -8.94
C ALA A 98 13.91 2.97 -10.34
N TRP A 99 12.78 3.04 -11.05
CA TRP A 99 12.66 3.64 -12.38
C TRP A 99 11.63 4.75 -12.41
N LYS A 100 11.90 5.80 -13.18
CA LYS A 100 10.91 6.80 -13.57
C LYS A 100 9.88 6.19 -14.52
N LYS A 101 10.38 5.43 -15.51
CA LYS A 101 9.58 4.70 -16.51
C LYS A 101 10.27 3.38 -16.87
N LEU A 102 9.47 2.38 -17.19
CA LEU A 102 9.98 1.14 -17.77
C LEU A 102 10.62 1.44 -19.13
N ARG A 103 11.76 0.84 -19.41
CA ARG A 103 12.48 1.01 -20.68
C ARG A 103 12.27 -0.21 -21.55
N ASP A 104 12.14 0.03 -22.85
CA ASP A 104 12.07 -1.03 -23.85
C ASP A 104 13.43 -1.72 -24.03
N GLY A 105 13.42 -2.87 -24.70
CA GLY A 105 14.59 -3.71 -24.88
C GLY A 105 14.87 -4.58 -23.66
N LYS A 106 16.11 -4.65 -23.22
CA LYS A 106 16.56 -5.61 -22.19
C LYS A 106 15.80 -5.50 -20.86
N ASP A 107 15.37 -4.29 -20.45
CA ASP A 107 14.71 -4.13 -19.16
C ASP A 107 13.31 -4.76 -19.18
N ILE A 108 12.49 -4.44 -20.20
CA ILE A 108 11.13 -5.02 -20.28
C ILE A 108 11.17 -6.53 -20.57
N ASP A 109 12.16 -6.98 -21.36
CA ASP A 109 12.31 -8.42 -21.65
C ASP A 109 12.65 -9.20 -20.38
N ALA A 110 13.56 -8.66 -19.55
CA ALA A 110 13.91 -9.28 -18.27
C ALA A 110 12.71 -9.33 -17.30
N VAL A 111 11.94 -8.23 -17.17
CA VAL A 111 10.79 -8.23 -16.25
C VAL A 111 9.65 -9.11 -16.76
N ILE A 112 9.49 -9.30 -18.06
CA ILE A 112 8.56 -10.27 -18.64
C ILE A 112 8.91 -11.69 -18.19
N GLU A 113 10.18 -12.07 -18.26
CA GLU A 113 10.61 -13.39 -17.80
C GLU A 113 10.46 -13.51 -16.25
N MET A 114 10.76 -12.47 -15.48
CA MET A 114 10.51 -12.46 -14.04
C MET A 114 9.01 -12.68 -13.71
N ILE A 115 8.10 -12.04 -14.45
CA ILE A 115 6.65 -12.21 -14.28
C ILE A 115 6.26 -13.66 -14.56
N LYS A 116 6.73 -14.24 -15.66
CA LYS A 116 6.46 -15.66 -16.03
C LYS A 116 6.93 -16.61 -14.92
N GLU A 117 8.11 -16.38 -14.36
CA GLU A 117 8.62 -17.21 -13.26
C GLU A 117 7.75 -17.10 -12.00
N VAL A 118 7.28 -15.89 -11.63
CA VAL A 118 6.33 -15.72 -10.52
C VAL A 118 5.02 -16.45 -10.79
N LYS A 119 4.48 -16.33 -12.02
CA LYS A 119 3.25 -17.01 -12.44
C LYS A 119 3.38 -18.52 -12.44
N SER A 120 4.54 -19.07 -12.82
CA SER A 120 4.80 -20.51 -12.80
C SER A 120 4.71 -21.12 -11.38
N LEU A 121 4.76 -20.27 -10.36
CA LEU A 121 4.61 -20.65 -8.95
C LEU A 121 3.18 -20.45 -8.42
N ASP A 122 2.16 -20.22 -9.23
CA ASP A 122 0.78 -19.90 -8.83
C ASP A 122 0.68 -18.74 -7.84
N LEU A 123 1.54 -17.74 -7.97
CA LEU A 123 1.47 -16.49 -7.23
C LEU A 123 0.81 -15.41 -8.10
N GLU A 124 0.08 -14.50 -7.47
CA GLU A 124 -0.29 -13.25 -8.13
C GLU A 124 0.97 -12.40 -8.34
N ALA A 125 1.26 -12.04 -9.59
CA ALA A 125 2.36 -11.15 -9.94
C ALA A 125 1.89 -9.69 -9.88
N CYS A 126 2.58 -8.87 -9.08
CA CYS A 126 2.35 -7.43 -8.99
C CYS A 126 3.67 -6.69 -9.22
N VAL A 127 3.64 -5.58 -9.95
CA VAL A 127 4.85 -4.82 -10.26
C VAL A 127 4.71 -3.33 -10.04
N THR A 128 5.84 -2.65 -9.78
CA THR A 128 5.98 -1.19 -9.64
C THR A 128 7.22 -0.73 -10.41
N PHE A 129 7.04 -0.32 -11.68
CA PHE A 129 8.15 0.00 -12.59
C PHE A 129 8.14 1.44 -13.11
N GLY A 130 7.52 2.36 -12.37
CA GLY A 130 7.32 3.73 -12.82
C GLY A 130 6.20 3.86 -13.84
N SER A 131 6.34 4.75 -14.84
CA SER A 131 5.36 4.87 -15.92
C SER A 131 5.51 3.76 -16.94
N ILE A 132 4.40 3.36 -17.54
CA ILE A 132 4.33 2.43 -18.66
C ILE A 132 3.47 2.99 -19.79
N THR A 133 3.85 2.70 -21.03
CA THR A 133 3.04 2.97 -22.21
C THR A 133 1.93 1.91 -22.35
N LYS A 134 1.00 2.15 -23.27
CA LYS A 134 -0.04 1.19 -23.60
C LYS A 134 0.57 -0.14 -24.09
N ASP A 135 1.51 -0.10 -25.04
CA ASP A 135 2.16 -1.30 -25.58
C ASP A 135 2.93 -2.07 -24.51
N GLN A 136 3.62 -1.37 -23.60
CA GLN A 136 4.28 -2.02 -22.48
C GLN A 136 3.28 -2.70 -21.54
N ALA A 137 2.14 -2.06 -21.26
CA ALA A 137 1.08 -2.67 -20.45
C ALA A 137 0.52 -3.94 -21.11
N GLU A 138 0.27 -3.92 -22.41
CA GLU A 138 -0.20 -5.09 -23.17
C GLU A 138 0.82 -6.24 -23.11
N ARG A 139 2.10 -5.97 -23.35
CA ARG A 139 3.19 -6.95 -23.23
C ARG A 139 3.29 -7.56 -21.83
N LEU A 140 3.17 -6.73 -20.78
CA LEU A 140 3.19 -7.21 -19.39
C LEU A 140 1.95 -8.07 -19.09
N LYS A 141 0.78 -7.72 -19.63
CA LYS A 141 -0.43 -8.52 -19.51
C LYS A 141 -0.29 -9.88 -20.18
N ASP A 142 0.27 -9.91 -21.38
CA ASP A 142 0.52 -11.17 -22.13
C ASP A 142 1.51 -12.08 -21.40
N ALA A 143 2.45 -11.50 -20.62
CA ALA A 143 3.33 -12.24 -19.73
C ALA A 143 2.62 -12.84 -18.49
N GLY A 144 1.34 -12.49 -18.28
CA GLY A 144 0.54 -12.98 -17.16
C GLY A 144 0.50 -12.05 -15.94
N LEU A 145 0.86 -10.77 -16.10
CA LEU A 145 0.81 -9.81 -14.99
C LEU A 145 -0.62 -9.65 -14.47
N ASP A 146 -0.82 -9.82 -13.16
CA ASP A 146 -2.12 -9.67 -12.50
C ASP A 146 -2.38 -8.22 -12.07
N ALA A 147 -1.39 -7.53 -11.51
CA ALA A 147 -1.58 -6.19 -10.97
C ALA A 147 -0.41 -5.24 -11.24
N TYR A 148 -0.71 -3.98 -11.50
CA TYR A 148 0.24 -2.89 -11.61
C TYR A 148 0.08 -1.92 -10.45
N ASN A 149 1.13 -1.75 -9.64
CA ASN A 149 1.13 -0.77 -8.57
C ASN A 149 1.64 0.57 -9.09
N HIS A 150 0.79 1.58 -9.01
CA HIS A 150 1.14 2.96 -9.31
C HIS A 150 0.36 3.90 -8.42
N ASN A 151 0.97 4.29 -7.30
CA ASN A 151 0.33 5.16 -6.32
C ASN A 151 0.15 6.56 -6.86
N ILE A 152 -0.94 7.25 -6.48
CA ILE A 152 -1.12 8.68 -6.69
C ILE A 152 -0.39 9.51 -5.62
N ASP A 153 0.09 8.87 -4.56
CA ASP A 153 0.88 9.33 -3.43
C ASP A 153 0.15 10.30 -2.50
N THR A 154 -0.51 11.34 -3.00
CA THR A 154 -1.23 12.36 -2.21
C THR A 154 -2.33 13.03 -3.03
N SER A 155 -2.92 14.14 -2.55
CA SER A 155 -3.89 14.93 -3.32
C SER A 155 -3.27 15.59 -4.56
N PRO A 156 -4.07 15.92 -5.58
CA PRO A 156 -3.58 16.66 -6.76
C PRO A 156 -2.90 17.97 -6.39
N ASP A 157 -3.47 18.73 -5.43
CA ASP A 157 -2.95 20.05 -5.03
C ASP A 157 -1.65 19.94 -4.23
N TYR A 158 -1.54 18.93 -3.35
CA TYR A 158 -0.33 18.72 -2.55
C TYR A 158 0.79 18.03 -3.33
N TYR A 159 0.48 17.37 -4.44
CA TYR A 159 1.41 16.54 -5.21
C TYR A 159 2.68 17.31 -5.62
N LYS A 160 2.54 18.52 -6.13
CA LYS A 160 3.67 19.36 -6.58
C LYS A 160 4.64 19.75 -5.46
N LYS A 161 4.19 19.71 -4.20
CA LYS A 161 5.05 19.95 -3.04
C LYS A 161 5.96 18.76 -2.74
N ILE A 162 5.59 17.58 -3.22
CA ILE A 162 6.28 16.30 -2.93
C ILE A 162 7.10 15.82 -4.12
N ILE A 163 6.59 15.99 -5.36
CA ILE A 163 7.21 15.47 -6.58
C ILE A 163 7.12 16.56 -7.65
N THR A 164 8.26 16.88 -8.27
CA THR A 164 8.32 17.88 -9.36
C THR A 164 8.75 17.28 -10.70
N THR A 165 9.37 16.12 -10.69
CA THR A 165 9.87 15.43 -11.89
C THR A 165 8.80 14.69 -12.69
N ARG A 166 7.57 14.61 -12.16
CA ARG A 166 6.40 14.00 -12.80
C ARG A 166 5.14 14.75 -12.41
N THR A 167 4.19 14.87 -13.32
CA THR A 167 2.88 15.46 -13.02
C THR A 167 1.93 14.43 -12.39
N PHE A 168 0.87 14.92 -11.75
CA PHE A 168 -0.20 14.07 -11.23
C PHE A 168 -0.95 13.36 -12.36
N ASP A 169 -1.15 14.04 -13.49
CA ASP A 169 -1.84 13.50 -14.67
C ASP A 169 -1.05 12.34 -15.31
N GLU A 170 0.28 12.42 -15.36
CA GLU A 170 1.13 11.29 -15.81
C GLU A 170 0.95 10.04 -14.94
N ARG A 171 0.63 10.21 -13.63
CA ARG A 171 0.27 9.07 -12.78
C ARG A 171 -1.05 8.45 -13.18
N LEU A 172 -2.07 9.30 -13.39
CA LEU A 172 -3.38 8.83 -13.83
C LEU A 172 -3.32 8.17 -15.21
N GLU A 173 -2.52 8.69 -16.14
CA GLU A 173 -2.29 8.08 -17.45
C GLU A 173 -1.71 6.66 -17.33
N THR A 174 -0.71 6.47 -16.47
CA THR A 174 -0.12 5.14 -16.22
C THR A 174 -1.17 4.16 -15.66
N ILE A 175 -2.01 4.61 -14.73
CA ILE A 175 -3.13 3.82 -14.20
C ILE A 175 -4.09 3.42 -15.32
N GLN A 176 -4.42 4.36 -16.22
CA GLN A 176 -5.30 4.09 -17.35
C GLN A 176 -4.67 3.10 -18.35
N ASN A 177 -3.37 3.21 -18.62
CA ASN A 177 -2.67 2.28 -19.52
C ASN A 177 -2.71 0.85 -18.98
N ALA A 178 -2.46 0.65 -17.68
CA ALA A 178 -2.61 -0.66 -17.04
C ALA A 178 -4.05 -1.19 -17.16
N ARG A 179 -5.06 -0.35 -16.92
CA ARG A 179 -6.46 -0.74 -17.02
C ARG A 179 -6.88 -1.12 -18.44
N ARG A 180 -6.48 -0.34 -19.44
CA ARG A 180 -6.80 -0.64 -20.85
C ARG A 180 -6.25 -1.98 -21.30
N ALA A 181 -5.12 -2.40 -20.76
CA ALA A 181 -4.54 -3.72 -21.00
C ALA A 181 -5.21 -4.83 -20.16
N GLY A 182 -6.21 -4.54 -19.34
CA GLY A 182 -6.88 -5.53 -18.47
C GLY A 182 -6.03 -5.98 -17.27
N ILE A 183 -5.10 -5.14 -16.83
CA ILE A 183 -4.32 -5.36 -15.61
C ILE A 183 -5.04 -4.70 -14.45
N SER A 184 -5.16 -5.42 -13.33
CA SER A 184 -5.69 -4.86 -12.07
C SER A 184 -4.80 -3.73 -11.56
N VAL A 185 -5.41 -2.69 -10.99
CA VAL A 185 -4.68 -1.53 -10.47
C VAL A 185 -4.54 -1.63 -8.95
N CYS A 186 -3.30 -1.48 -8.50
CA CYS A 186 -2.98 -1.21 -7.10
C CYS A 186 -2.56 0.26 -7.01
N SER A 187 -3.39 1.12 -6.40
CA SER A 187 -3.10 2.55 -6.29
C SER A 187 -3.61 3.10 -4.97
N GLY A 188 -2.76 3.80 -4.27
CA GLY A 188 -3.03 4.41 -2.98
C GLY A 188 -2.16 5.63 -2.74
N GLY A 189 -1.88 5.92 -1.47
CA GLY A 189 -1.09 7.08 -1.11
C GLY A 189 -0.34 6.94 0.20
N ILE A 190 0.30 8.03 0.57
CA ILE A 190 1.15 8.16 1.75
C ILE A 190 0.60 9.29 2.62
N ILE A 191 0.42 9.03 3.90
CA ILE A 191 0.06 10.05 4.89
C ILE A 191 1.26 10.36 5.79
N GLY A 192 1.29 11.57 6.36
CA GLY A 192 2.37 12.02 7.23
C GLY A 192 3.49 12.79 6.51
N MET A 193 3.28 13.19 5.24
CA MET A 193 4.23 14.00 4.47
C MET A 193 4.09 15.51 4.74
N GLY A 194 3.20 15.93 5.65
CA GLY A 194 2.87 17.32 5.95
C GLY A 194 1.61 17.82 5.23
N GLU A 195 0.87 16.92 4.62
CA GLU A 195 -0.44 17.16 4.01
C GLU A 195 -1.52 17.42 5.07
N SER A 196 -2.56 18.15 4.69
CA SER A 196 -3.73 18.39 5.54
C SER A 196 -4.75 17.24 5.46
N TRP A 197 -5.71 17.22 6.39
CA TRP A 197 -6.87 16.32 6.31
C TRP A 197 -7.71 16.56 5.05
N ASN A 198 -7.73 17.81 4.54
CA ASN A 198 -8.37 18.08 3.25
C ASN A 198 -7.63 17.40 2.09
N ASP A 199 -6.30 17.40 2.10
CA ASP A 199 -5.51 16.68 1.11
C ASP A 199 -5.74 15.17 1.18
N ARG A 200 -5.83 14.60 2.40
CA ARG A 200 -6.17 13.19 2.59
C ARG A 200 -7.56 12.84 2.04
N ALA A 201 -8.54 13.71 2.27
CA ALA A 201 -9.89 13.54 1.70
C ALA A 201 -9.87 13.61 0.16
N GLU A 202 -9.14 14.56 -0.42
CA GLU A 202 -8.98 14.67 -1.87
C GLU A 202 -8.26 13.47 -2.48
N MET A 203 -7.21 12.97 -1.85
CA MET A 203 -6.53 11.74 -2.26
C MET A 203 -7.50 10.56 -2.32
N LEU A 204 -8.26 10.34 -1.25
CA LEU A 204 -9.26 9.26 -1.19
C LEU A 204 -10.39 9.49 -2.20
N ARG A 205 -10.82 10.73 -2.42
CA ARG A 205 -11.83 11.09 -3.42
C ARG A 205 -11.38 10.71 -4.83
N VAL A 206 -10.14 11.04 -5.20
CA VAL A 206 -9.59 10.66 -6.50
C VAL A 206 -9.61 9.15 -6.68
N LEU A 207 -9.10 8.40 -5.71
CA LEU A 207 -9.05 6.92 -5.77
C LEU A 207 -10.45 6.32 -5.88
N ALA A 208 -11.39 6.78 -5.05
CA ALA A 208 -12.77 6.26 -5.02
C ALA A 208 -13.57 6.58 -6.29
N ASN A 209 -13.19 7.63 -7.01
CA ASN A 209 -13.86 8.06 -8.24
C ASN A 209 -13.16 7.59 -9.53
N LEU A 210 -12.10 6.79 -9.43
CA LEU A 210 -11.57 6.06 -10.58
C LEU A 210 -12.60 5.02 -11.05
N GLU A 211 -12.74 4.85 -12.34
CA GLU A 211 -13.68 3.90 -12.94
C GLU A 211 -12.95 2.86 -13.80
N PRO A 212 -12.96 1.59 -13.35
CA PRO A 212 -13.39 1.08 -12.04
C PRO A 212 -12.50 1.55 -10.89
N GLN A 213 -12.98 1.42 -9.64
CA GLN A 213 -12.15 1.67 -8.44
C GLN A 213 -10.91 0.74 -8.45
N PRO A 214 -9.77 1.15 -7.83
CA PRO A 214 -8.60 0.27 -7.75
C PRO A 214 -8.95 -1.04 -7.04
N GLU A 215 -8.46 -2.15 -7.55
CA GLU A 215 -8.65 -3.46 -6.93
C GLU A 215 -7.87 -3.59 -5.60
N SER A 216 -6.80 -2.81 -5.45
CA SER A 216 -6.03 -2.72 -4.20
C SER A 216 -5.65 -1.28 -3.90
N VAL A 217 -5.80 -0.88 -2.64
CA VAL A 217 -5.51 0.48 -2.17
C VAL A 217 -4.56 0.42 -0.98
N PRO A 218 -3.24 0.59 -1.20
CA PRO A 218 -2.28 0.70 -0.11
C PRO A 218 -2.40 2.05 0.60
N ILE A 219 -2.60 2.01 1.91
CA ILE A 219 -2.46 3.16 2.80
C ILE A 219 -1.10 3.04 3.48
N ASN A 220 -0.20 3.96 3.17
CA ASN A 220 1.14 4.01 3.70
C ASN A 220 1.25 5.13 4.73
N ALA A 221 1.86 4.88 5.88
CA ALA A 221 2.40 5.94 6.71
C ALA A 221 3.84 6.24 6.27
N LEU A 222 4.18 7.51 6.21
CA LEU A 222 5.55 7.93 5.93
C LEU A 222 6.52 7.27 6.91
N VAL A 223 7.57 6.70 6.38
CA VAL A 223 8.75 6.28 7.15
C VAL A 223 9.83 7.32 6.88
N PRO A 224 10.11 8.23 7.82
CA PRO A 224 11.19 9.20 7.67
C PRO A 224 12.53 8.50 7.50
N VAL A 225 13.27 8.83 6.44
CA VAL A 225 14.57 8.25 6.14
C VAL A 225 15.61 9.35 6.11
N GLU A 226 16.69 9.18 6.83
CA GLU A 226 17.82 10.11 6.89
C GLU A 226 18.37 10.39 5.49
N GLY A 227 18.67 11.66 5.20
CA GLY A 227 19.12 12.12 3.88
C GLY A 227 18.00 12.43 2.90
N THR A 228 16.73 12.13 3.22
CA THR A 228 15.58 12.57 2.41
C THR A 228 15.05 13.92 2.92
N PRO A 229 14.38 14.72 2.07
CA PRO A 229 13.78 15.99 2.51
C PRO A 229 12.75 15.85 3.63
N LEU A 230 12.12 14.69 3.78
CA LEU A 230 11.09 14.43 4.81
C LEU A 230 11.64 13.68 6.03
N GLN A 231 12.96 13.62 6.23
CA GLN A 231 13.60 12.91 7.34
C GLN A 231 13.17 13.37 8.75
N ASN A 232 12.73 14.62 8.88
CA ASN A 232 12.33 15.21 10.16
C ASN A 232 10.81 15.23 10.38
N GLN A 233 10.04 14.58 9.51
CA GLN A 233 8.59 14.45 9.70
C GLN A 233 8.28 13.55 10.90
N LYS A 234 7.21 13.88 11.61
CA LYS A 234 6.72 13.08 12.72
C LYS A 234 6.14 11.74 12.19
N ILE A 235 6.27 10.72 13.03
CA ILE A 235 5.57 9.45 12.79
C ILE A 235 4.06 9.72 12.83
N VAL A 236 3.34 9.09 11.90
CA VAL A 236 1.87 9.18 11.81
C VAL A 236 1.25 8.59 13.07
N GLU A 237 0.32 9.33 13.66
CA GLU A 237 -0.40 8.86 14.83
C GLU A 237 -1.25 7.61 14.51
N PRO A 238 -1.31 6.64 15.43
CA PRO A 238 -2.06 5.41 15.23
C PRO A 238 -3.51 5.61 14.82
N GLU A 239 -4.19 6.61 15.41
CA GLU A 239 -5.57 6.94 15.13
C GLU A 239 -5.77 7.41 13.69
N GLU A 240 -4.85 8.21 13.16
CA GLU A 240 -4.91 8.68 11.77
C GLU A 240 -4.89 7.52 10.77
N MET A 241 -4.07 6.50 11.03
CA MET A 241 -4.02 5.30 10.20
C MET A 241 -5.35 4.53 10.23
N ILE A 242 -5.96 4.37 11.41
CA ILE A 242 -7.25 3.68 11.57
C ILE A 242 -8.34 4.45 10.81
N ILE A 243 -8.41 5.78 10.96
CA ILE A 243 -9.38 6.65 10.27
C ILE A 243 -9.24 6.50 8.76
N MET A 244 -8.02 6.58 8.24
CA MET A 244 -7.77 6.44 6.79
C MET A 244 -8.18 5.09 6.25
N ILE A 245 -7.87 4.00 6.94
CA ILE A 245 -8.23 2.63 6.53
C ILE A 245 -9.75 2.43 6.58
N ALA A 246 -10.39 2.83 7.68
CA ALA A 246 -11.84 2.70 7.83
C ALA A 246 -12.58 3.49 6.76
N THR A 247 -12.17 4.73 6.52
CA THR A 247 -12.77 5.57 5.48
C THR A 247 -12.55 4.99 4.09
N ALA A 248 -11.33 4.53 3.76
CA ALA A 248 -11.04 3.88 2.49
C ALA A 248 -11.94 2.65 2.28
N ARG A 249 -12.16 1.81 3.30
CA ARG A 249 -13.08 0.67 3.23
C ARG A 249 -14.52 1.08 2.94
N ILE A 250 -14.99 2.15 3.57
CA ILE A 250 -16.38 2.62 3.41
C ILE A 250 -16.62 3.08 1.97
N ILE A 251 -15.70 3.84 1.41
CA ILE A 251 -15.89 4.46 0.08
C ILE A 251 -15.42 3.58 -1.08
N MET A 252 -14.59 2.57 -0.80
CA MET A 252 -14.13 1.58 -1.78
C MET A 252 -14.42 0.15 -1.27
N PRO A 253 -15.70 -0.24 -1.26
CA PRO A 253 -16.17 -1.44 -0.55
C PRO A 253 -15.60 -2.75 -1.10
N LYS A 254 -15.26 -2.80 -2.38
CA LYS A 254 -14.75 -3.99 -3.06
C LYS A 254 -13.23 -4.03 -3.21
N SER A 255 -12.53 -2.93 -2.89
CA SER A 255 -11.07 -2.86 -2.98
C SER A 255 -10.41 -3.62 -1.82
N ARG A 256 -9.27 -4.25 -2.06
CA ARG A 256 -8.40 -4.70 -0.97
C ARG A 256 -7.68 -3.50 -0.37
N ILE A 257 -8.03 -3.14 0.86
CA ILE A 257 -7.34 -2.07 1.58
C ILE A 257 -6.10 -2.66 2.24
N ARG A 258 -4.93 -2.14 1.85
CA ARG A 258 -3.66 -2.64 2.39
C ARG A 258 -3.12 -1.73 3.49
N LEU A 259 -2.94 -2.31 4.68
CA LEU A 259 -2.08 -1.74 5.70
C LEU A 259 -0.63 -1.94 5.26
N SER A 260 0.01 -0.87 4.80
CA SER A 260 1.23 -0.92 3.99
C SER A 260 2.47 -0.42 4.77
N ALA A 261 3.31 0.43 4.17
CA ALA A 261 4.50 0.96 4.84
C ALA A 261 4.16 1.72 6.13
N GLY A 262 5.11 1.77 7.06
CA GLY A 262 4.98 2.44 8.35
C GLY A 262 4.36 1.56 9.45
N ARG A 263 3.72 0.42 9.12
CA ARG A 263 3.07 -0.43 10.11
C ARG A 263 4.01 -1.02 11.18
N LYS A 264 5.31 -1.03 10.93
CA LYS A 264 6.32 -1.43 11.93
C LYS A 264 6.29 -0.55 13.18
N TYR A 265 5.90 0.73 13.04
CA TYR A 265 5.80 1.69 14.14
C TYR A 265 4.45 1.61 14.86
N LEU A 266 3.50 0.82 14.36
CA LEU A 266 2.20 0.61 14.99
C LEU A 266 2.26 -0.57 15.98
N SER A 267 1.57 -0.43 17.10
CA SER A 267 1.39 -1.54 18.06
C SER A 267 0.55 -2.67 17.44
N ASN A 268 0.56 -3.85 18.06
CA ASN A 268 -0.28 -4.96 17.62
C ASN A 268 -1.77 -4.62 17.70
N GLU A 269 -2.16 -3.88 18.74
CA GLU A 269 -3.54 -3.44 18.96
C GLU A 269 -3.99 -2.49 17.86
N THR A 270 -3.13 -1.52 17.48
CA THR A 270 -3.43 -0.61 16.37
C THR A 270 -3.57 -1.36 15.05
N GLN A 271 -2.65 -2.30 14.77
CA GLN A 271 -2.73 -3.11 13.55
C GLN A 271 -3.99 -4.00 13.56
N MET A 272 -4.38 -4.53 14.72
CA MET A 272 -5.64 -5.27 14.88
C MET A 272 -6.85 -4.38 14.60
N LEU A 273 -6.87 -3.14 15.12
CA LEU A 273 -7.93 -2.19 14.82
C LEU A 273 -7.98 -1.83 13.33
N CYS A 274 -6.83 -1.69 12.67
CA CYS A 274 -6.79 -1.49 11.21
C CYS A 274 -7.42 -2.68 10.45
N LEU A 275 -7.12 -3.92 10.84
CA LEU A 275 -7.74 -5.12 10.24
C LEU A 275 -9.25 -5.17 10.53
N LEU A 276 -9.67 -4.87 11.75
CA LEU A 276 -11.09 -4.79 12.13
C LEU A 276 -11.82 -3.68 11.39
N SER A 277 -11.14 -2.59 11.08
CA SER A 277 -11.64 -1.46 10.28
C SER A 277 -11.67 -1.73 8.77
N GLY A 278 -11.31 -2.95 8.35
CA GLY A 278 -11.44 -3.39 6.96
C GLY A 278 -10.16 -3.41 6.14
N ALA A 279 -8.98 -3.25 6.74
CA ALA A 279 -7.75 -3.66 6.07
C ALA A 279 -7.80 -5.19 5.86
N ASN A 280 -7.49 -5.63 4.65
CA ASN A 280 -7.47 -7.06 4.30
C ASN A 280 -6.33 -7.44 3.34
N SER A 281 -5.26 -6.67 3.39
CA SER A 281 -3.98 -6.98 2.75
C SER A 281 -2.84 -6.38 3.57
N ILE A 282 -1.73 -7.08 3.68
CA ILE A 282 -0.49 -6.59 4.31
C ILE A 282 0.72 -6.94 3.45
N PHE A 283 1.78 -6.14 3.54
CA PHE A 283 3.10 -6.63 3.12
C PHE A 283 3.64 -7.62 4.17
N TYR A 284 4.02 -8.79 3.70
CA TYR A 284 4.44 -9.93 4.48
C TYR A 284 5.88 -10.32 4.12
N GLY A 285 6.75 -10.40 5.13
CA GLY A 285 8.19 -10.59 4.97
C GLY A 285 8.96 -9.49 5.69
N ASP A 286 10.25 -9.73 5.96
CA ASP A 286 11.06 -8.90 6.87
C ASP A 286 11.45 -7.53 6.28
N SER A 287 11.27 -7.35 4.98
CA SER A 287 11.68 -6.15 4.26
C SER A 287 10.60 -5.64 3.31
N LEU A 288 10.55 -4.32 3.16
CA LEU A 288 9.97 -3.60 2.04
C LEU A 288 11.07 -3.33 0.99
N LEU A 289 10.85 -2.41 0.04
CA LEU A 289 11.86 -2.11 -1.00
C LEU A 289 13.20 -1.63 -0.42
N THR A 290 13.17 -0.79 0.61
CA THR A 290 14.36 -0.13 1.19
C THR A 290 14.33 -0.03 2.71
N THR A 291 13.25 -0.43 3.33
CA THR A 291 13.07 -0.34 4.78
C THR A 291 12.67 -1.69 5.37
N LYS A 292 12.98 -1.89 6.64
CA LYS A 292 12.54 -3.07 7.37
C LYS A 292 11.03 -3.09 7.54
N ASN A 293 10.43 -4.26 7.46
CA ASN A 293 9.03 -4.53 7.74
C ASN A 293 8.85 -5.18 9.14
N ASN A 294 7.65 -5.61 9.45
CA ASN A 294 7.39 -6.45 10.61
C ASN A 294 8.03 -7.82 10.43
N ASP A 295 8.39 -8.41 11.56
CA ASP A 295 8.79 -9.81 11.64
C ASP A 295 7.64 -10.74 11.21
N MET A 296 7.97 -11.78 10.43
CA MET A 296 6.97 -12.73 9.91
C MET A 296 6.23 -13.49 11.01
N GLN A 297 6.88 -13.79 12.12
CA GLN A 297 6.24 -14.50 13.23
C GLN A 297 5.20 -13.61 13.91
N ARG A 298 5.52 -12.33 14.12
CA ARG A 298 4.58 -11.32 14.62
C ARG A 298 3.35 -11.21 13.72
N ASP A 299 3.52 -11.24 12.40
CA ASP A 299 2.43 -11.20 11.45
C ASP A 299 1.56 -12.45 11.48
N LYS A 300 2.16 -13.64 11.62
CA LYS A 300 1.42 -14.89 11.76
C LYS A 300 0.53 -14.89 13.01
N GLU A 301 1.06 -14.39 14.11
CA GLU A 301 0.30 -14.28 15.37
C GLU A 301 -0.83 -13.26 15.26
N LEU A 302 -0.57 -12.08 14.67
CA LEU A 302 -1.59 -11.06 14.43
C LEU A 302 -2.75 -11.61 13.58
N ILE A 303 -2.44 -12.28 12.48
CA ILE A 303 -3.46 -12.85 11.58
C ILE A 303 -4.21 -14.00 12.25
N LYS A 304 -3.52 -14.86 13.02
CA LYS A 304 -4.15 -15.91 13.79
C LYS A 304 -5.17 -15.33 14.79
N GLN A 305 -4.79 -14.31 15.53
CA GLN A 305 -5.69 -13.61 16.47
C GLN A 305 -6.86 -12.97 15.72
N PHE A 306 -6.61 -12.29 14.59
CA PHE A 306 -7.66 -11.70 13.77
C PHE A 306 -8.69 -12.72 13.29
N LYS A 307 -8.24 -13.90 12.83
CA LYS A 307 -9.13 -14.99 12.42
C LYS A 307 -9.95 -15.56 13.59
N GLN A 308 -9.38 -15.62 14.78
CA GLN A 308 -10.09 -16.05 15.99
C GLN A 308 -11.18 -15.06 16.41
N ILE A 309 -10.86 -13.76 16.38
CA ILE A 309 -11.79 -12.67 16.69
C ILE A 309 -12.99 -12.68 15.76
N ASN A 310 -12.77 -12.97 14.47
CA ASN A 310 -13.84 -13.01 13.48
C ASN A 310 -14.87 -14.14 13.73
N LYS A 311 -14.48 -15.21 14.43
CA LYS A 311 -15.37 -16.31 14.80
C LYS A 311 -16.19 -16.02 16.06
N SER A 312 -15.88 -14.96 16.81
CA SER A 312 -16.54 -14.55 18.05
C SER A 312 -17.41 -13.31 17.85
N ASN A 313 -18.16 -12.88 18.87
CA ASN A 313 -18.99 -11.68 18.80
C ASN A 313 -18.14 -10.42 18.61
N SER A 314 -18.10 -9.93 17.38
CA SER A 314 -17.15 -8.90 16.93
C SER A 314 -17.28 -7.53 17.61
N LYS A 315 -18.47 -7.17 18.15
CA LYS A 315 -18.68 -5.87 18.82
C LYS A 315 -17.95 -5.77 20.16
N GLU A 316 -18.06 -6.80 20.96
CA GLU A 316 -17.41 -6.84 22.28
C GLU A 316 -15.89 -6.80 22.18
N LEU A 317 -15.35 -7.52 21.20
CA LEU A 317 -13.91 -7.55 20.95
C LEU A 317 -13.35 -6.25 20.37
N ILE A 318 -14.08 -5.59 19.47
CA ILE A 318 -13.71 -4.25 19.00
C ILE A 318 -13.66 -3.27 20.18
N ASN A 319 -14.66 -3.29 21.04
CA ASN A 319 -14.67 -2.45 22.24
C ASN A 319 -13.48 -2.75 23.17
N LYS A 320 -13.13 -4.02 23.34
CA LYS A 320 -11.94 -4.40 24.12
C LYS A 320 -10.65 -3.82 23.54
N TYR A 321 -10.45 -3.92 22.22
CA TYR A 321 -9.26 -3.34 21.58
C TYR A 321 -9.28 -1.81 21.60
N LEU A 322 -10.44 -1.18 21.50
CA LEU A 322 -10.58 0.27 21.66
C LEU A 322 -10.21 0.73 23.07
N ILE A 323 -10.65 0.03 24.12
CA ILE A 323 -10.28 0.33 25.52
C ILE A 323 -8.76 0.20 25.69
N ILE A 324 -8.16 -0.90 25.28
CA ILE A 324 -6.70 -1.09 25.36
C ILE A 324 -5.95 0.01 24.58
N PHE A 325 -6.47 0.41 23.43
CA PHE A 325 -5.88 1.47 22.61
C PHE A 325 -5.97 2.84 23.30
N THR A 326 -7.12 3.20 23.84
CA THR A 326 -7.32 4.48 24.58
C THR A 326 -6.48 4.55 25.84
N ASP A 327 -6.37 3.46 26.60
CA ASP A 327 -5.55 3.40 27.82
C ASP A 327 -4.06 3.59 27.51
N LYS A 328 -3.58 3.02 26.39
CA LYS A 328 -2.19 3.22 25.94
C LYS A 328 -1.90 4.66 25.51
N ILE A 329 -2.83 5.31 24.80
CA ILE A 329 -2.69 6.74 24.45
C ILE A 329 -2.64 7.58 25.72
N ALA A 330 -3.55 7.36 26.67
CA ALA A 330 -3.59 8.10 27.94
C ALA A 330 -2.29 7.92 28.76
N SER A 331 -1.67 6.74 28.72
CA SER A 331 -0.40 6.49 29.39
C SER A 331 0.82 7.15 28.73
N THR A 332 0.74 7.46 27.44
CA THR A 332 1.82 8.14 26.68
C THR A 332 1.77 9.67 26.78
N VAL A 333 0.62 10.24 27.15
CA VAL A 333 0.43 11.69 27.31
C VAL A 333 0.86 12.19 28.71
N ASN A 334 1.09 11.30 29.65
CA ASN A 334 1.48 11.61 31.05
C ASN A 334 2.99 11.55 31.30
N TYR A 335 3.85 11.70 30.28
CA TYR A 335 5.30 11.82 30.41
C TYR A 335 5.83 13.10 29.75
#